data_0065ba1e434c48ee237d35643d69613e
#
_entry.id   0065ba1e434c48ee237d35643d69613e
#
_cell.length_a   1.000
_cell.length_b   1.000
_cell.length_c   1.000
_cell.angle_alpha   90.00
_cell.angle_beta   90.00
_cell.angle_gamma   90.00
#
_symmetry.space_group_name_H-M   'P 1'
#
loop_
_entity.id
_entity.type
_entity.pdbx_description
1 polymer ?
#
loop_
_entity_poly.entity_id
_entity_poly.type
_entity_poly.pdbx_seq_one_letter_code
_entity_poly.pdbx_strand_id
1 'polypeptide(L)'
;MKAENYDVVIIGSGVAALICALTLDDSINICLITKKELKDSNSYLAQGGISVCRGKEDREDYIEDTLIAGHYKNDRKAVEILVDESEEAVKTLIEMGVKFTGDKKGLFYTREGGHRKFRILYCEDRTG
;
A
#
# COMPACT_ATOMS: atom_id res chain seq x y z
N MET A 1 20.50 -29.38 15.89
CA MET A 1 19.46 -28.44 15.45
C MET A 1 18.45 -29.23 14.63
N LYS A 2 17.14 -29.12 14.93
CA LYS A 2 16.10 -29.65 14.02
C LYS A 2 16.00 -28.69 12.84
N ALA A 3 16.12 -29.21 11.63
CA ALA A 3 15.80 -28.46 10.43
C ALA A 3 14.27 -28.39 10.29
N GLU A 4 13.73 -27.22 10.10
CA GLU A 4 12.31 -27.02 9.75
C GLU A 4 12.23 -26.72 8.26
N ASN A 5 11.26 -27.33 7.59
CA ASN A 5 11.08 -27.16 6.14
C ASN A 5 9.84 -26.29 5.88
N TYR A 6 9.99 -25.32 5.04
CA TYR A 6 8.94 -24.42 4.57
C TYR A 6 8.96 -24.38 3.04
N ASP A 7 7.81 -24.19 2.44
CA ASP A 7 7.69 -24.04 0.99
C ASP A 7 8.12 -22.65 0.53
N VAL A 8 7.84 -21.63 1.36
CA VAL A 8 8.19 -20.23 1.09
C VAL A 8 8.77 -19.59 2.35
N VAL A 9 9.84 -18.85 2.18
CA VAL A 9 10.43 -18.01 3.24
C VAL A 9 10.31 -16.55 2.81
N ILE A 10 9.60 -15.75 3.61
CA ILE A 10 9.40 -14.30 3.38
C ILE A 10 10.24 -13.55 4.41
N ILE A 11 11.09 -12.64 3.93
CA ILE A 11 11.97 -11.84 4.77
C ILE A 11 11.43 -10.42 4.87
N GLY A 12 11.00 -10.03 6.07
CA GLY A 12 10.41 -8.74 6.38
C GLY A 12 8.97 -8.86 6.89
N SER A 13 8.45 -7.79 7.48
CA SER A 13 7.07 -7.68 7.99
C SER A 13 6.37 -6.41 7.51
N GLY A 14 6.87 -5.80 6.44
CA GLY A 14 6.19 -4.68 5.78
C GLY A 14 5.00 -5.12 4.95
N VAL A 15 4.22 -4.17 4.43
CA VAL A 15 2.99 -4.44 3.67
C VAL A 15 3.21 -5.41 2.51
N ALA A 16 4.32 -5.29 1.77
CA ALA A 16 4.63 -6.19 0.65
C ALA A 16 4.79 -7.65 1.10
N ALA A 17 5.47 -7.87 2.23
CA ALA A 17 5.65 -9.21 2.81
C ALA A 17 4.31 -9.80 3.29
N LEU A 18 3.47 -8.98 3.93
CA LEU A 18 2.16 -9.41 4.41
C LEU A 18 1.20 -9.72 3.26
N ILE A 19 1.15 -8.87 2.23
CA ILE A 19 0.34 -9.15 1.03
C ILE A 19 0.82 -10.43 0.35
N CYS A 20 2.13 -10.62 0.18
CA CYS A 20 2.69 -11.85 -0.37
C CYS A 20 2.20 -13.08 0.44
N ALA A 21 2.31 -13.03 1.77
CA ALA A 21 1.86 -14.13 2.62
C ALA A 21 0.36 -14.41 2.51
N LEU A 22 -0.47 -13.36 2.48
CA LEU A 22 -1.93 -13.46 2.46
C LEU A 22 -2.52 -13.83 1.09
N THR A 23 -1.75 -13.72 0.01
CA THR A 23 -2.19 -14.07 -1.34
C THR A 23 -1.72 -15.46 -1.80
N LEU A 24 -0.87 -16.12 -1.02
CA LEU A 24 -0.50 -17.50 -1.28
C LEU A 24 -1.65 -18.44 -0.89
N ASP A 25 -1.70 -19.60 -1.54
CA ASP A 25 -2.68 -20.64 -1.24
C ASP A 25 -2.51 -21.18 0.20
N ASP A 26 -3.59 -21.45 0.88
CA ASP A 26 -3.61 -21.92 2.28
C ASP A 26 -2.84 -23.24 2.50
N SER A 27 -2.58 -24.01 1.45
CA SER A 27 -1.76 -25.22 1.51
C SER A 27 -0.25 -24.96 1.59
N ILE A 28 0.19 -23.74 1.32
CA ILE A 28 1.61 -23.37 1.30
C ILE A 28 2.10 -23.11 2.74
N ASN A 29 3.11 -23.85 3.16
CA ASN A 29 3.73 -23.68 4.47
C ASN A 29 4.74 -22.51 4.42
N ILE A 30 4.39 -21.39 5.05
CA ILE A 30 5.13 -20.14 4.97
C ILE A 30 5.91 -19.89 6.26
N CYS A 31 7.17 -19.49 6.13
CA CYS A 31 7.95 -18.91 7.21
C CYS A 31 8.15 -17.42 6.96
N LEU A 32 7.64 -16.57 7.84
CA LEU A 32 7.91 -15.14 7.80
C LEU A 32 8.97 -14.79 8.85
N ILE A 33 10.09 -14.23 8.39
CA ILE A 33 11.21 -13.84 9.23
C ILE A 33 11.28 -12.32 9.32
N THR A 34 11.28 -11.81 10.54
CA THR A 34 11.41 -10.37 10.80
C THR A 34 12.57 -10.08 11.75
N LYS A 35 13.16 -8.90 11.64
CA LYS A 35 14.28 -8.46 12.47
C LYS A 35 13.87 -8.22 13.93
N LYS A 36 12.60 -7.81 14.14
CA LYS A 36 12.01 -7.50 15.45
C LYS A 36 10.57 -8.04 15.48
N GLU A 37 9.71 -7.47 16.32
CA GLU A 37 8.28 -7.78 16.34
C GLU A 37 7.61 -7.42 15.00
N LEU A 38 6.52 -8.10 14.64
CA LEU A 38 5.77 -7.85 13.40
C LEU A 38 5.34 -6.38 13.25
N LYS A 39 5.01 -5.75 14.39
CA LYS A 39 4.57 -4.35 14.44
C LYS A 39 5.71 -3.33 14.37
N ASP A 40 6.96 -3.77 14.36
CA ASP A 40 8.13 -2.89 14.25
C ASP A 40 8.53 -2.62 12.79
N SER A 41 7.56 -2.56 11.89
CA SER A 41 7.79 -2.25 10.48
C SER A 41 7.46 -0.80 10.17
N ASN A 42 8.14 -0.23 9.18
CA ASN A 42 7.81 1.11 8.67
C ASN A 42 6.38 1.19 8.14
N SER A 43 5.84 0.09 7.61
CA SER A 43 4.45 0.03 7.15
C SER A 43 3.48 0.17 8.33
N TYR A 44 3.72 -0.51 9.45
CA TYR A 44 2.87 -0.38 10.64
C TYR A 44 2.93 1.02 11.27
N LEU A 45 4.10 1.66 11.20
CA LEU A 45 4.34 3.00 11.75
C LEU A 45 4.01 4.13 10.75
N ALA A 46 3.55 3.79 9.54
CA ALA A 46 3.24 4.76 8.51
C ALA A 46 2.08 5.68 8.94
N GLN A 47 2.22 6.95 8.62
CA GLN A 47 1.23 8.01 8.82
C GLN A 47 0.91 8.67 7.48
N GLY A 48 -0.10 9.55 7.47
CA GLY A 48 -0.48 10.33 6.29
C GLY A 48 -1.64 9.71 5.53
N GLY A 49 -1.41 8.64 4.77
CA GLY A 49 -2.48 8.04 3.99
C GLY A 49 -1.97 7.26 2.78
N ILE A 50 -2.92 6.74 2.00
CA ILE A 50 -2.67 6.00 0.77
C ILE A 50 -3.27 6.78 -0.40
N SER A 51 -2.43 7.13 -1.37
CA SER A 51 -2.87 7.82 -2.57
C SER A 51 -3.54 6.85 -3.53
N VAL A 52 -4.67 7.28 -4.10
CA VAL A 52 -5.43 6.49 -5.09
C VAL A 52 -5.85 7.36 -6.26
N CYS A 53 -5.78 6.83 -7.46
CA CYS A 53 -6.23 7.51 -8.68
C CYS A 53 -7.75 7.67 -8.65
N ARG A 54 -8.25 8.88 -8.84
CA ARG A 54 -9.67 9.21 -8.79
C ARG A 54 -10.29 9.33 -10.19
N GLY A 55 -10.07 8.30 -10.99
CA GLY A 55 -10.60 8.23 -12.35
C GLY A 55 -9.67 8.86 -13.40
N LYS A 56 -10.15 8.81 -14.66
CA LYS A 56 -9.33 9.17 -15.83
C LYS A 56 -8.79 10.59 -15.82
N GLU A 57 -9.54 11.54 -15.24
CA GLU A 57 -9.15 12.95 -15.18
C GLU A 57 -8.06 13.24 -14.14
N ASP A 58 -7.83 12.30 -13.22
CA ASP A 58 -6.81 12.41 -12.19
C ASP A 58 -5.51 11.72 -12.57
N ARG A 59 -5.56 10.77 -13.50
CA ARG A 59 -4.46 9.89 -13.85
C ARG A 59 -3.17 10.64 -14.20
N GLU A 60 -3.22 11.53 -15.17
CA GLU A 60 -2.02 12.26 -15.64
C GLU A 60 -1.47 13.21 -14.57
N ASP A 61 -2.36 13.85 -13.80
CA ASP A 61 -1.95 14.70 -12.69
C ASP A 61 -1.29 13.88 -11.57
N TYR A 62 -1.75 12.66 -11.30
CA TYR A 62 -1.14 11.80 -10.28
C TYR A 62 0.22 11.27 -10.74
N ILE A 63 0.35 10.87 -12.01
CA ILE A 63 1.64 10.48 -12.59
C ILE A 63 2.63 11.65 -12.49
N GLU A 64 2.23 12.83 -12.91
CA GLU A 64 3.10 14.01 -12.91
C GLU A 64 3.51 14.42 -11.49
N ASP A 65 2.57 14.46 -10.54
CA ASP A 65 2.87 14.74 -9.13
C ASP A 65 3.92 13.76 -8.57
N THR A 66 3.80 12.47 -8.93
CA THR A 66 4.73 11.43 -8.49
C THR A 66 6.12 11.59 -9.13
N LEU A 67 6.17 11.92 -10.43
CA LEU A 67 7.43 12.18 -11.13
C LEU A 67 8.15 13.41 -10.58
N ILE A 68 7.42 14.50 -10.31
CA ILE A 68 7.96 15.72 -9.69
C ILE A 68 8.53 15.39 -8.30
N ALA A 69 7.78 14.68 -7.45
CA ALA A 69 8.23 14.30 -6.12
C ALA A 69 9.52 13.48 -6.13
N GLY A 70 9.68 12.64 -7.14
CA GLY A 70 10.89 11.85 -7.39
C GLY A 70 11.97 12.57 -8.17
N HIS A 71 11.83 13.90 -8.42
CA HIS A 71 12.76 14.69 -9.24
C HIS A 71 13.02 14.08 -10.63
N TYR A 72 12.00 13.46 -11.22
CA TYR A 72 12.05 12.75 -12.51
C TYR A 72 13.12 11.61 -12.57
N LYS A 73 13.52 11.08 -11.40
CA LYS A 73 14.42 9.93 -11.32
C LYS A 73 13.67 8.59 -11.25
N ASN A 74 12.35 8.65 -11.15
CA ASN A 74 11.47 7.49 -11.14
C ASN A 74 11.48 6.81 -12.52
N ASP A 75 11.31 5.50 -12.52
CA ASP A 75 10.86 4.80 -13.71
C ASP A 75 9.41 5.17 -14.01
N ARG A 76 9.18 5.88 -15.11
CA ARG A 76 7.85 6.34 -15.50
C ARG A 76 6.85 5.19 -15.65
N LYS A 77 7.29 4.05 -16.22
CA LYS A 77 6.42 2.89 -16.40
C LYS A 77 5.98 2.29 -15.06
N ALA A 78 6.88 2.26 -14.07
CA ALA A 78 6.52 1.82 -12.72
C ALA A 78 5.52 2.79 -12.06
N VAL A 79 5.66 4.10 -12.29
CA VAL A 79 4.70 5.10 -11.81
C VAL A 79 3.33 4.93 -12.47
N GLU A 80 3.28 4.68 -13.77
CA GLU A 80 2.04 4.42 -14.49
C GLU A 80 1.30 3.19 -13.94
N ILE A 81 2.00 2.08 -13.70
CA ILE A 81 1.45 0.87 -13.08
C ILE A 81 0.91 1.19 -11.68
N LEU A 82 1.69 1.88 -10.84
CA LEU A 82 1.26 2.28 -9.50
C LEU A 82 -0.04 3.10 -9.53
N VAL A 83 -0.16 4.03 -10.44
CA VAL A 83 -1.34 4.89 -10.57
C VAL A 83 -2.53 4.10 -11.10
N ASP A 84 -2.34 3.31 -12.15
CA ASP A 84 -3.40 2.56 -12.82
C ASP A 84 -3.98 1.45 -11.93
N GLU A 85 -3.15 0.82 -11.09
CA GLU A 85 -3.57 -0.27 -10.20
C GLU A 85 -4.00 0.22 -8.81
N SER A 86 -3.84 1.51 -8.49
CA SER A 86 -4.07 2.05 -7.14
C SER A 86 -5.50 1.86 -6.63
N GLU A 87 -6.51 1.97 -7.50
CA GLU A 87 -7.93 1.79 -7.13
C GLU A 87 -8.22 0.34 -6.74
N GLU A 88 -7.70 -0.62 -7.50
CA GLU A 88 -7.88 -2.05 -7.21
C GLU A 88 -7.12 -2.47 -5.97
N ALA A 89 -5.90 -1.96 -5.77
CA ALA A 89 -5.13 -2.19 -4.55
C ALA A 89 -5.88 -1.71 -3.30
N VAL A 90 -6.51 -0.53 -3.35
CA VAL A 90 -7.32 -0.01 -2.24
C VAL A 90 -8.55 -0.88 -1.99
N LYS A 91 -9.26 -1.36 -3.03
CA LYS A 91 -10.37 -2.30 -2.87
C LYS A 91 -9.94 -3.58 -2.17
N THR A 92 -8.83 -4.17 -2.60
CA THR A 92 -8.25 -5.35 -1.96
C THR A 92 -7.97 -5.14 -0.48
N LEU A 93 -7.39 -3.99 -0.12
CA LEU A 93 -7.14 -3.65 1.28
C LEU A 93 -8.44 -3.53 2.09
N ILE A 94 -9.49 -2.94 1.53
CA ILE A 94 -10.81 -2.84 2.17
C ILE A 94 -11.42 -4.24 2.37
N GLU A 95 -11.32 -5.12 1.39
CA GLU A 95 -11.79 -6.51 1.48
C GLU A 95 -11.02 -7.30 2.55
N MET A 96 -9.73 -7.01 2.74
CA MET A 96 -8.91 -7.55 3.83
C MET A 96 -9.23 -6.93 5.21
N GLY A 97 -10.15 -5.96 5.28
CA GLY A 97 -10.63 -5.36 6.52
C GLY A 97 -9.99 -4.04 6.91
N VAL A 98 -9.17 -3.44 6.06
CA VAL A 98 -8.65 -2.08 6.29
C VAL A 98 -9.81 -1.08 6.26
N LYS A 99 -9.86 -0.22 7.28
CA LYS A 99 -10.91 0.80 7.39
C LYS A 99 -10.34 2.16 7.10
N PHE A 100 -10.89 2.83 6.10
CA PHE A 100 -10.61 4.22 5.81
C PHE A 100 -11.70 5.13 6.38
N THR A 101 -11.35 6.37 6.68
CA THR A 101 -12.31 7.38 7.16
C THR A 101 -13.31 7.71 6.07
N GLY A 102 -14.59 7.71 6.46
CA GLY A 102 -15.70 7.97 5.53
C GLY A 102 -17.04 8.00 6.25
N ASP A 103 -18.11 8.20 5.51
CA ASP A 103 -19.48 8.16 5.99
C ASP A 103 -20.38 7.32 5.06
N LYS A 104 -21.71 7.40 5.26
CA LYS A 104 -22.70 6.69 4.42
C LYS A 104 -22.68 7.11 2.94
N LYS A 105 -22.03 8.23 2.61
CA LYS A 105 -21.94 8.76 1.24
C LYS A 105 -20.67 8.35 0.54
N GLY A 106 -19.65 7.84 1.29
CA GLY A 106 -18.40 7.32 0.73
C GLY A 106 -17.17 7.66 1.57
N LEU A 107 -16.02 7.36 0.98
CA LEU A 107 -14.71 7.59 1.59
C LEU A 107 -14.31 9.07 1.51
N PHE A 108 -13.62 9.54 2.53
CA PHE A 108 -13.07 10.88 2.57
C PHE A 108 -11.65 10.89 2.03
N TYR A 109 -11.32 11.96 1.33
CA TYR A 109 -10.01 12.14 0.73
C TYR A 109 -9.37 13.42 1.26
N THR A 110 -8.11 13.33 1.59
CA THR A 110 -7.27 14.48 1.94
C THR A 110 -6.22 14.76 0.86
N ARG A 111 -5.46 15.81 1.06
CA ARG A 111 -4.36 16.23 0.20
C ARG A 111 -3.14 16.56 1.07
N GLU A 112 -2.05 15.89 0.78
CA GLU A 112 -0.74 16.12 1.39
C GLU A 112 0.19 16.89 0.44
N GLY A 113 1.33 17.33 0.94
CA GLY A 113 2.36 17.96 0.13
C GLY A 113 2.79 17.09 -1.05
N GLY A 114 3.00 17.71 -2.22
CA GLY A 114 3.33 16.99 -3.46
C GLY A 114 2.12 16.56 -4.29
N HIS A 115 0.90 16.64 -3.76
CA HIS A 115 -0.33 16.33 -4.51
C HIS A 115 -1.09 17.60 -4.87
N ARG A 116 -1.47 17.76 -6.14
CA ARG A 116 -2.35 18.85 -6.60
C ARG A 116 -3.82 18.62 -6.30
N LYS A 117 -4.24 17.35 -6.17
CA LYS A 117 -5.65 16.94 -5.96
C LYS A 117 -5.84 16.18 -4.64
N PHE A 118 -7.09 16.14 -4.17
CA PHE A 118 -7.52 15.35 -3.03
C PHE A 118 -7.66 13.88 -3.45
N ARG A 119 -6.66 13.05 -3.19
CA ARG A 119 -6.62 11.64 -3.59
C ARG A 119 -6.09 10.70 -2.52
N ILE A 120 -5.86 11.20 -1.30
CA ILE A 120 -5.27 10.43 -0.22
C ILE A 120 -6.38 9.92 0.69
N LEU A 121 -6.52 8.61 0.78
CA LEU A 121 -7.34 7.93 1.76
C LEU A 121 -6.57 7.83 3.09
N TYR A 122 -7.26 7.98 4.20
CA TYR A 122 -6.66 7.97 5.52
C TYR A 122 -7.57 7.27 6.55
N CYS A 123 -6.99 6.86 7.67
CA CYS A 123 -7.71 6.33 8.82
C CYS A 123 -7.27 7.12 10.05
N GLU A 124 -8.00 8.20 10.38
CA GLU A 124 -7.60 9.17 11.40
C GLU A 124 -6.16 9.64 11.15
N ASP A 125 -5.22 9.33 12.06
CA ASP A 125 -3.79 9.61 11.93
C ASP A 125 -2.96 8.32 11.74
N ARG A 126 -3.60 7.25 11.26
CA ARG A 126 -3.01 5.92 11.08
C ARG A 126 -3.24 5.43 9.66
N THR A 127 -2.20 4.88 9.04
CA THR A 127 -2.28 4.20 7.75
C THR A 127 -1.47 2.91 7.73
N GLY A 128 -0.71 2.67 8.78
CA GLY A 128 0.06 1.46 8.99
C GLY A 128 -0.64 0.39 9.82
#